data_7485fdf7d5f18d253375079cd967c7bd
#
_entry.id   7485fdf7d5f18d253375079cd967c7bd
#
_cell.length_a   1.000
_cell.length_b   1.000
_cell.length_c   1.000
_cell.angle_alpha   90.00
_cell.angle_beta   90.00
_cell.angle_gamma   90.00
#
_symmetry.space_group_name_H-M   'P 1'
#
loop_
_entity.id
_entity.type
_entity.pdbx_description
1 polymer ?
#
loop_
_entity_poly.entity_id
_entity_poly.type
_entity_poly.pdbx_seq_one_letter_code
_entity_poly.pdbx_strand_id
1 'polypeptide(L)' 'MIRRPQRTCVGCRRVDDPAHMRRYVLIDGVVVADLTGSAAGRGAHVHLDDECWKRAVAGGFARSFRQRVTVDQIGGCK' A
#
# COMPACT_ATOMS: atom_id res chain seq x y z
N MET A 1 -13.28 -1.63 -24.62
CA MET A 1 -13.29 -2.25 -23.28
C MET A 1 -12.22 -1.64 -22.41
N ILE A 2 -12.60 -1.09 -21.27
CA ILE A 2 -11.68 -0.42 -20.36
C ILE A 2 -11.07 -1.44 -19.42
N ARG A 3 -9.75 -1.51 -19.42
CA ARG A 3 -9.01 -2.35 -18.48
C ARG A 3 -8.58 -1.51 -17.29
N ARG A 4 -8.87 -1.99 -16.11
CA ARG A 4 -8.30 -1.39 -14.92
C ARG A 4 -6.83 -1.77 -14.83
N PRO A 5 -5.94 -0.81 -14.57
CA PRO A 5 -4.55 -1.16 -14.35
C PRO A 5 -4.43 -2.02 -13.10
N GLN A 6 -3.74 -3.14 -13.23
CA GLN A 6 -3.49 -4.00 -12.09
C GLN A 6 -2.34 -3.44 -11.27
N ARG A 7 -2.34 -3.76 -9.98
CA ARG A 7 -1.32 -3.30 -9.05
C ARG A 7 -0.70 -4.48 -8.32
N THR A 8 0.53 -4.31 -7.89
CA THR A 8 1.24 -5.33 -7.13
C THR A 8 1.11 -5.04 -5.64
N CYS A 9 0.62 -6.01 -4.88
CA CYS A 9 0.58 -5.90 -3.42
C CYS A 9 2.00 -5.93 -2.88
N VAL A 10 2.37 -4.93 -2.07
CA VAL A 10 3.72 -4.88 -1.51
C VAL A 10 3.91 -5.89 -0.37
N GLY A 11 2.83 -6.51 0.10
CA GLY A 11 2.92 -7.57 1.09
C GLY A 11 3.17 -8.94 0.47
N CYS A 12 2.23 -9.42 -0.32
CA CYS A 12 2.33 -10.77 -0.93
C CYS A 12 3.03 -10.76 -2.28
N ARG A 13 3.21 -9.60 -2.89
CA ARG A 13 3.91 -9.40 -4.17
C ARG A 13 3.17 -9.99 -5.37
N ARG A 14 1.88 -10.23 -5.22
CA ARG A 14 1.03 -10.68 -6.31
C ARG A 14 0.34 -9.49 -6.97
N VAL A 15 0.12 -9.62 -8.27
CA VAL A 15 -0.60 -8.62 -9.05
C VAL A 15 -2.10 -8.90 -8.93
N ASP A 16 -2.88 -7.87 -8.69
CA ASP A 16 -4.32 -8.02 -8.52
C ASP A 16 -5.02 -6.70 -8.84
N ASP A 17 -6.35 -6.74 -8.83
CA ASP A 17 -7.18 -5.57 -9.04
C ASP A 17 -7.06 -4.64 -7.83
N PRO A 18 -6.80 -3.34 -8.03
CA PRO A 18 -6.72 -2.40 -6.91
C PRO A 18 -8.01 -2.31 -6.09
N ALA A 19 -9.14 -2.77 -6.60
CA ALA A 19 -10.37 -2.85 -5.82
C ALA A 19 -10.25 -3.78 -4.60
N HIS A 20 -9.32 -4.75 -4.64
CA HIS A 20 -9.06 -5.66 -3.53
C HIS A 20 -7.96 -5.14 -2.58
N MET A 21 -7.49 -3.94 -2.82
CA MET A 21 -6.36 -3.38 -2.11
C MET A 21 -6.69 -2.00 -1.56
N ARG A 22 -5.83 -1.53 -0.65
CA ARG A 22 -5.85 -0.14 -0.20
C ARG A 22 -4.55 0.52 -0.64
N ARG A 23 -4.66 1.74 -1.13
CA ARG A 23 -3.50 2.53 -1.52
C ARG A 23 -2.96 3.29 -0.33
N TYR A 24 -1.64 3.30 -0.21
CA TYR A 24 -0.92 4.06 0.82
C TYR A 24 0.06 4.99 0.15
N VAL A 25 0.29 6.13 0.76
CA VAL A 25 1.27 7.11 0.27
C VAL A 25 2.21 7.46 1.41
N LEU A 26 3.36 8.04 1.06
CA LEU A 26 4.35 8.44 2.02
C LEU A 26 4.30 9.95 2.18
N ILE A 27 4.06 10.41 3.41
CA ILE A 27 4.03 11.84 3.73
C ILE A 27 5.00 12.06 4.88
N ASP A 28 6.07 12.82 4.62
CA ASP A 28 7.10 13.12 5.60
C ASP A 28 7.67 11.87 6.28
N GLY A 29 7.88 10.82 5.48
CA GLY A 29 8.43 9.56 5.97
C GLY A 29 7.42 8.66 6.66
N VAL A 30 6.15 9.05 6.71
CA VAL A 30 5.09 8.27 7.35
C VAL A 30 4.15 7.69 6.30
N VAL A 31 3.87 6.40 6.40
CA VAL A 31 2.93 5.72 5.52
C VAL A 31 1.51 6.01 6.01
N VAL A 32 0.70 6.58 5.14
CA VAL A 32 -0.69 6.89 5.46
C VAL A 32 -1.61 6.33 4.38
N ALA A 33 -2.81 5.95 4.78
CA ALA A 33 -3.81 5.45 3.83
C ALA A 33 -4.33 6.60 2.97
N ASP A 34 -4.40 6.36 1.67
CA ASP A 34 -4.98 7.32 0.73
C ASP A 34 -6.41 6.88 0.42
N LEU A 35 -7.34 7.32 1.26
CA LEU A 35 -8.72 6.85 1.20
C LEU A 35 -9.46 7.33 -0.05
N THR A 36 -9.04 8.46 -0.61
CA THR A 36 -9.68 9.01 -1.80
C THR A 36 -9.02 8.55 -3.10
N GLY A 37 -7.81 7.99 -3.00
CA GLY A 37 -7.05 7.60 -4.18
C GLY A 37 -6.50 8.76 -4.98
N SER A 38 -6.53 9.97 -4.43
CA SER A 38 -6.16 11.17 -5.17
C SER A 38 -4.88 11.84 -4.66
N ALA A 39 -4.27 11.30 -3.62
CA ALA A 39 -3.05 11.89 -3.09
C ALA A 39 -1.92 11.81 -4.11
N ALA A 40 -1.16 12.90 -4.24
CA ALA A 40 -0.04 12.97 -5.16
C ALA A 40 1.11 12.11 -4.66
N GLY A 41 1.97 11.71 -5.60
CA GLY A 41 3.18 10.97 -5.30
C GLY A 41 3.03 9.48 -5.53
N ARG A 42 4.10 8.75 -5.17
CA ARG A 42 4.15 7.31 -5.35
C ARG A 42 3.26 6.62 -4.33
N GLY A 43 2.43 5.72 -4.82
CA GLY A 43 1.57 4.94 -3.96
C GLY A 43 2.05 3.49 -3.84
N ALA A 44 1.67 2.85 -2.75
CA ALA A 44 1.87 1.43 -2.54
C ALA A 44 0.52 0.79 -2.27
N HIS A 45 0.27 -0.36 -2.86
CA HIS A 45 -0.99 -1.06 -2.71
C HIS A 45 -0.80 -2.31 -1.85
N VAL A 46 -1.75 -2.57 -0.97
CA VAL A 46 -1.74 -3.73 -0.08
C VAL A 46 -3.13 -4.34 -0.07
N HIS A 47 -3.20 -5.66 -0.21
CA HIS A 47 -4.47 -6.36 -0.07
C HIS A 47 -5.12 -6.09 1.28
N LEU A 48 -6.44 -6.12 1.30
CA LEU A 48 -7.22 -5.88 2.51
C LEU A 48 -7.26 -7.15 3.39
N ASP A 49 -6.08 -7.62 3.80
CA ASP A 49 -5.97 -8.76 4.70
C ASP A 49 -4.76 -8.58 5.63
N ASP A 50 -4.82 -9.24 6.78
CA ASP A 50 -3.82 -9.07 7.83
C ASP A 50 -2.44 -9.58 7.42
N GLU A 51 -2.36 -10.67 6.68
CA GLU A 51 -1.07 -11.22 6.27
C GLU A 51 -0.33 -10.27 5.35
N CYS A 52 -1.03 -9.71 4.38
CA CYS A 52 -0.42 -8.73 3.48
C CYS A 52 0.00 -7.49 4.24
N TRP A 53 -0.82 -7.04 5.18
CA TRP A 53 -0.50 -5.89 6.02
C TRP A 53 0.77 -6.13 6.83
N LYS A 54 0.86 -7.28 7.50
CA LYS A 54 2.05 -7.62 8.30
C LYS A 54 3.31 -7.62 7.45
N ARG A 55 3.24 -8.20 6.26
CA ARG A 55 4.38 -8.23 5.34
C ARG A 55 4.75 -6.85 4.82
N ALA A 56 3.75 -6.01 4.57
CA ALA A 56 3.96 -4.65 4.13
C ALA A 56 4.69 -3.84 5.21
N VAL A 57 4.24 -3.96 6.45
CA VAL A 57 4.87 -3.28 7.60
C VAL A 57 6.27 -3.81 7.85
N ALA A 58 6.48 -5.11 7.70
CA ALA A 58 7.78 -5.73 7.95
C ALA A 58 8.87 -5.30 6.96
N GLY A 59 8.51 -4.85 5.77
CA GLY A 59 9.51 -4.44 4.81
C GLY A 59 8.97 -4.04 3.44
N GLY A 60 7.73 -4.41 3.13
CA GLY A 60 7.15 -4.14 1.83
C GLY A 60 7.06 -2.66 1.51
N PHE A 61 6.63 -1.84 2.47
CA PHE A 61 6.56 -0.39 2.28
C PHE A 61 7.94 0.23 2.09
N ALA A 62 8.90 -0.14 2.94
CA ALA A 62 10.24 0.40 2.84
C ALA A 62 10.88 0.07 1.48
N ARG A 63 10.66 -1.14 1.01
CA ARG A 63 11.15 -1.57 -0.30
C ARG A 63 10.47 -0.80 -1.42
N SER A 64 9.16 -0.64 -1.33
CA SER A 64 8.38 0.05 -2.35
C SER A 64 8.74 1.53 -2.45
N PHE A 65 8.89 2.18 -1.31
CA PHE A 65 9.25 3.60 -1.26
C PHE A 65 10.76 3.85 -1.31
N ARG A 66 11.57 2.78 -1.24
CA ARG A 66 13.03 2.82 -1.33
C ARG A 66 13.65 3.68 -0.24
N GLN A 67 13.08 3.66 0.95
CA GLN A 67 13.59 4.38 2.10
C GLN A 67 12.95 3.84 3.37
N ARG A 68 13.55 4.18 4.51
CA ARG A 68 12.92 3.84 5.77
C ARG A 68 11.61 4.61 5.92
N VAL A 69 10.62 3.92 6.44
CA VAL A 69 9.31 4.51 6.62
C VAL A 69 8.80 4.22 8.01
N THR A 70 7.94 5.10 8.51
CA THR A 70 7.20 4.90 9.74
C THR A 70 5.78 4.52 9.34
N VAL A 71 5.27 3.44 9.91
CA VAL A 71 3.91 3.02 9.62
C VAL A 71 3.04 3.33 10.82
N ASP A 72 2.02 4.14 10.58
CA ASP A 72 1.02 4.43 11.60
C ASP A 72 0.07 3.24 11.69
N GLN A 73 0.00 2.62 12.85
CA GLN A 73 -0.84 1.44 13.05
C GLN A 73 -2.33 1.75 12.95
N ILE A 74 -2.70 2.99 13.09
CA ILE A 74 -4.11 3.40 12.99
C ILE A 74 -4.64 3.15 11.58
N GLY A 75 -3.78 3.17 10.58
CA GLY A 75 -4.16 2.94 9.20
C GLY A 75 -4.24 1.49 8.78
N GLY A 76 -4.17 0.54 9.70
CA GLY A 76 -4.16 -0.87 9.35
C GLY A 76 -5.44 -1.38 8.74
N CYS A 77 -5.40 -2.61 8.24
CA CYS A 77 -6.53 -3.28 7.62
C CYS A 77 -7.54 -3.76 8.65
N LYS A 78 -8.24 -2.89 9.24
CA LYS A 78 -9.28 -3.29 10.18
C LYS A 78 -10.59 -2.64 9.85
#